data_f823f929fec2c899a8b4d07a0549ff72
#
_entry.id   f823f929fec2c899a8b4d07a0549ff72
#
_cell.length_a   1.000
_cell.length_b   1.000
_cell.length_c   1.000
_cell.angle_alpha   90.00
_cell.angle_beta   90.00
_cell.angle_gamma   90.00
#
_symmetry.space_group_name_H-M   'P 1'
#
loop_
_entity.id
_entity.type
_entity.pdbx_description
1 polymer ?
#
loop_
_entity_poly.entity_id
_entity_poly.type
_entity_poly.pdbx_seq_one_letter_code
_entity_poly.pdbx_strand_id
1 'polypeptide(L)'
;MFSLSILYEQDEMLPELVRYISKNPEGDDDPLWSVLLARLGYPGFPRGPESYIPEVYRPLFDAIKGDGVNPTKVERQASIKQYLKGWYKGCKECYWYDRHKAKHAIYFGYWAFEAALVTLLYELDDSSYREMRYYPKDLVDYARDNGIAEKWQALRVAQHPIAMPGSVAEQDGNWRCNLTDEQWQLRKGQRLPSQTHINEDDMLFWVKE
;
A
#
# COMPACT_ATOMS: atom_id res chain seq x y z
N MET A 1 1.32 -7.61 -7.44
CA MET A 1 1.03 -6.56 -8.46
C MET A 1 1.16 -5.15 -7.89
N PHE A 2 0.50 -4.79 -6.82
CA PHE A 2 0.56 -3.45 -6.20
C PHE A 2 2.00 -2.93 -5.97
N SER A 3 2.85 -3.69 -5.29
CA SER A 3 4.23 -3.27 -5.05
C SER A 3 5.02 -3.03 -6.34
N LEU A 4 4.77 -3.85 -7.37
CA LEU A 4 5.41 -3.69 -8.67
C LEU A 4 4.92 -2.45 -9.41
N SER A 5 3.63 -2.12 -9.35
CA SER A 5 3.09 -0.91 -10.00
C SER A 5 3.76 0.34 -9.44
N ILE A 6 4.00 0.39 -8.14
CA ILE A 6 4.69 1.52 -7.51
C ILE A 6 6.17 1.54 -7.88
N LEU A 7 6.85 0.40 -7.78
CA LEU A 7 8.28 0.29 -8.02
C LEU A 7 8.68 0.53 -9.49
N TYR A 8 7.74 0.37 -10.44
CA TYR A 8 7.92 0.60 -11.87
C TYR A 8 7.16 1.81 -12.42
N GLU A 9 6.72 2.74 -11.57
CA GLU A 9 5.99 3.95 -11.98
C GLU A 9 4.73 3.71 -12.83
N GLN A 10 4.02 2.61 -12.57
CA GLN A 10 2.76 2.33 -13.25
C GLN A 10 1.59 3.04 -12.53
N ASP A 11 1.69 4.36 -12.42
CA ASP A 11 0.75 5.22 -11.67
C ASP A 11 -0.68 5.07 -12.17
N GLU A 12 -0.84 4.94 -13.50
CA GLU A 12 -2.15 4.78 -14.15
C GLU A 12 -2.90 3.51 -13.73
N MET A 13 -2.16 2.49 -13.29
CA MET A 13 -2.77 1.24 -12.81
C MET A 13 -3.22 1.31 -11.35
N LEU A 14 -2.74 2.27 -10.60
CA LEU A 14 -2.95 2.31 -9.16
C LEU A 14 -4.43 2.51 -8.78
N PRO A 15 -5.19 3.42 -9.40
CA PRO A 15 -6.62 3.58 -9.12
C PRO A 15 -7.42 2.30 -9.37
N GLU A 16 -7.12 1.59 -10.46
CA GLU A 16 -7.77 0.32 -10.78
C GLU A 16 -7.41 -0.79 -9.78
N LEU A 17 -6.15 -0.84 -9.36
CA LEU A 17 -5.71 -1.81 -8.35
C LEU A 17 -6.35 -1.52 -6.99
N VAL A 18 -6.44 -0.25 -6.59
CA VAL A 18 -7.13 0.16 -5.36
C VAL A 18 -8.60 -0.23 -5.44
N ARG A 19 -9.27 0.06 -6.57
CA ARG A 19 -10.67 -0.34 -6.80
C ARG A 19 -10.87 -1.86 -6.73
N TYR A 20 -9.95 -2.63 -7.31
CA TYR A 20 -10.02 -4.09 -7.26
C TYR A 20 -9.83 -4.65 -5.85
N ILE A 21 -8.90 -4.09 -5.08
CA ILE A 21 -8.66 -4.47 -3.69
C ILE A 21 -9.88 -4.14 -2.83
N SER A 22 -10.49 -2.97 -3.02
CA SER A 22 -11.65 -2.52 -2.26
C SER A 22 -12.94 -3.31 -2.55
N LYS A 23 -13.02 -3.98 -3.70
CA LYS A 23 -14.14 -4.90 -4.03
C LYS A 23 -14.00 -6.29 -3.42
N ASN A 24 -12.88 -6.59 -2.79
CA ASN A 24 -12.67 -7.87 -2.14
C ASN A 24 -13.01 -7.73 -0.65
N PRO A 25 -14.15 -8.29 -0.18
CA PRO A 25 -14.57 -8.16 1.22
C PRO A 25 -13.55 -8.69 2.22
N GLU A 26 -12.68 -9.62 1.79
CA GLU A 26 -11.58 -10.15 2.61
C GLU A 26 -10.37 -9.21 2.63
N GLY A 27 -10.28 -8.26 1.69
CA GLY A 27 -9.18 -7.30 1.57
C GLY A 27 -9.39 -5.99 2.32
N ASP A 28 -10.66 -5.64 2.59
CA ASP A 28 -11.02 -4.35 3.20
C ASP A 28 -10.51 -4.22 4.65
N ASP A 29 -10.25 -5.34 5.30
CA ASP A 29 -9.79 -5.40 6.70
C ASP A 29 -8.28 -5.61 6.85
N ASP A 30 -7.51 -5.64 5.75
CA ASP A 30 -6.05 -5.83 5.84
C ASP A 30 -5.35 -4.53 6.27
N PRO A 31 -4.87 -4.47 7.54
CA PRO A 31 -4.23 -3.27 8.07
C PRO A 31 -2.91 -2.93 7.38
N LEU A 32 -2.25 -3.89 6.74
CA LEU A 32 -1.03 -3.65 5.95
C LEU A 32 -1.35 -2.78 4.73
N TRP A 33 -2.41 -3.13 3.99
CA TRP A 33 -2.89 -2.34 2.86
C TRP A 33 -3.30 -0.94 3.27
N SER A 34 -4.08 -0.83 4.34
CA SER A 34 -4.53 0.46 4.88
C SER A 34 -3.35 1.41 5.16
N VAL A 35 -2.28 0.91 5.80
CA VAL A 35 -1.11 1.74 6.11
C VAL A 35 -0.31 2.09 4.85
N LEU A 36 -0.14 1.16 3.92
CA LEU A 36 0.58 1.41 2.66
C LEU A 36 -0.17 2.40 1.77
N LEU A 37 -1.49 2.26 1.63
CA LEU A 37 -2.32 3.20 0.88
C LEU A 37 -2.28 4.60 1.49
N ALA A 38 -2.42 4.72 2.82
CA ALA A 38 -2.29 6.00 3.49
C ALA A 38 -0.90 6.63 3.29
N ARG A 39 0.16 5.82 3.24
CA ARG A 39 1.52 6.29 2.94
C ARG A 39 1.67 6.83 1.51
N LEU A 40 0.88 6.31 0.57
CA LEU A 40 0.83 6.76 -0.82
C LEU A 40 -0.16 7.92 -1.04
N GLY A 41 -0.86 8.37 0.02
CA GLY A 41 -1.82 9.46 -0.04
C GLY A 41 -3.25 9.03 -0.38
N TYR A 42 -3.53 7.73 -0.44
CA TYR A 42 -4.90 7.21 -0.54
C TYR A 42 -5.53 7.11 0.86
N PRO A 43 -6.85 7.26 0.98
CA PRO A 43 -7.51 6.99 2.25
C PRO A 43 -7.28 5.52 2.62
N GLY A 44 -6.85 5.29 3.84
CA GLY A 44 -6.77 3.93 4.37
C GLY A 44 -8.18 3.37 4.56
N PHE A 45 -8.34 2.06 4.35
CA PHE A 45 -9.60 1.39 4.64
C PHE A 45 -9.92 1.48 6.13
N PRO A 46 -11.20 1.64 6.51
CA PRO A 46 -11.57 1.57 7.91
C PRO A 46 -11.19 0.19 8.46
N ARG A 47 -10.50 0.19 9.58
CA ARG A 47 -10.14 -1.07 10.25
C ARG A 47 -11.37 -1.60 10.99
N GLY A 48 -11.79 -2.80 10.66
CA GLY A 48 -12.74 -3.53 11.47
C GLY A 48 -12.14 -3.97 12.82
N PRO A 49 -12.96 -4.27 13.81
CA PRO A 49 -12.49 -4.75 15.13
C PRO A 49 -11.77 -6.12 15.05
N GLU A 50 -11.94 -6.83 13.96
CA GLU A 50 -11.38 -8.16 13.72
C GLU A 50 -10.31 -8.18 12.62
N SER A 51 -9.68 -7.02 12.33
CA SER A 51 -8.63 -6.94 11.32
C SER A 51 -7.52 -7.97 11.57
N TYR A 52 -7.34 -8.88 10.63
CA TYR A 52 -6.36 -9.96 10.71
C TYR A 52 -5.15 -9.69 9.83
N ILE A 53 -3.97 -9.84 10.40
CA ILE A 53 -2.71 -9.83 9.65
C ILE A 53 -2.17 -11.26 9.66
N PRO A 54 -2.04 -11.92 8.49
CA PRO A 54 -1.39 -13.21 8.41
C PRO A 54 0.00 -13.17 9.05
N GLU A 55 0.36 -14.19 9.82
CA GLU A 55 1.63 -14.21 10.57
C GLU A 55 2.86 -13.94 9.70
N VAL A 56 2.84 -14.37 8.45
CA VAL A 56 3.93 -14.13 7.49
C VAL A 56 4.14 -12.63 7.23
N TYR A 57 3.08 -11.82 7.24
CA TYR A 57 3.11 -10.38 7.01
C TYR A 57 3.24 -9.54 8.29
N ARG A 58 3.09 -10.15 9.46
CA ARG A 58 3.18 -9.45 10.74
C ARG A 58 4.47 -8.66 10.90
N PRO A 59 5.67 -9.21 10.61
CA PRO A 59 6.90 -8.42 10.73
C PRO A 59 6.96 -7.25 9.73
N LEU A 60 6.37 -7.40 8.55
CA LEU A 60 6.29 -6.30 7.58
C LEU A 60 5.39 -5.18 8.08
N PHE A 61 4.25 -5.52 8.67
CA PHE A 61 3.35 -4.55 9.30
C PHE A 61 4.05 -3.83 10.47
N ASP A 62 4.76 -4.55 11.32
CA ASP A 62 5.53 -3.97 12.41
C ASP A 62 6.61 -3.00 11.90
N ALA A 63 7.20 -3.28 10.72
CA ALA A 63 8.15 -2.39 10.08
C ALA A 63 7.54 -1.04 9.67
N ILE A 64 6.26 -0.97 9.33
CA ILE A 64 5.64 0.27 8.80
C ILE A 64 4.90 1.08 9.85
N LYS A 65 4.25 0.43 10.80
CA LYS A 65 3.46 1.14 11.80
C LYS A 65 3.59 0.56 13.21
N GLY A 66 3.66 -0.78 13.34
CA GLY A 66 3.46 -1.46 14.61
C GLY A 66 2.03 -1.20 15.17
N ASP A 67 1.75 -1.68 16.35
CA ASP A 67 0.46 -1.46 17.03
C ASP A 67 0.40 -0.07 17.71
N GLY A 68 0.45 1.00 16.90
CA GLY A 68 0.40 2.40 17.37
C GLY A 68 1.76 2.99 17.74
N VAL A 69 2.84 2.23 17.61
CA VAL A 69 4.21 2.70 17.78
C VAL A 69 4.78 3.14 16.44
N ASN A 70 5.54 4.22 16.42
CA ASN A 70 6.28 4.66 15.25
C ASN A 70 7.73 4.12 15.34
N PRO A 71 8.06 2.97 14.69
CA PRO A 71 9.35 2.33 14.87
C PRO A 71 10.49 3.20 14.33
N THR A 72 11.65 3.12 14.95
CA THR A 72 12.89 3.72 14.43
C THR A 72 13.33 3.03 13.14
N LYS A 73 14.21 3.66 12.36
CA LYS A 73 14.77 3.03 11.14
C LYS A 73 15.44 1.69 11.43
N VAL A 74 16.12 1.54 12.57
CA VAL A 74 16.77 0.30 12.99
C VAL A 74 15.75 -0.81 13.29
N GLU A 75 14.68 -0.48 14.00
CA GLU A 75 13.59 -1.44 14.27
C GLU A 75 12.89 -1.87 13.00
N ARG A 76 12.63 -0.93 12.06
CA ARG A 76 12.09 -1.25 10.74
C ARG A 76 12.97 -2.22 9.97
N GLN A 77 14.29 -1.98 9.94
CA GLN A 77 15.25 -2.88 9.29
C GLN A 77 15.26 -4.27 9.92
N ALA A 78 15.19 -4.36 11.25
CA ALA A 78 15.12 -5.63 11.96
C ALA A 78 13.85 -6.42 11.59
N SER A 79 12.71 -5.74 11.53
CA SER A 79 11.42 -6.33 11.15
C SER A 79 11.42 -6.81 9.68
N ILE A 80 12.01 -6.04 8.75
CA ILE A 80 12.15 -6.48 7.35
C ILE A 80 13.04 -7.73 7.26
N LYS A 81 14.12 -7.80 8.01
CA LYS A 81 14.95 -9.02 8.08
C LYS A 81 14.16 -10.22 8.57
N GLN A 82 13.34 -10.04 9.60
CA GLN A 82 12.48 -11.10 10.12
C GLN A 82 11.47 -11.55 9.07
N TYR A 83 10.83 -10.59 8.37
CA TYR A 83 9.92 -10.87 7.27
C TYR A 83 10.61 -11.71 6.18
N LEU A 84 11.75 -11.27 5.66
CA LEU A 84 12.49 -11.96 4.61
C LEU A 84 12.90 -13.39 5.01
N LYS A 85 13.27 -13.61 6.27
CA LYS A 85 13.61 -14.96 6.78
C LYS A 85 12.42 -15.91 6.78
N GLY A 86 11.22 -15.40 7.09
CA GLY A 86 10.00 -16.19 7.22
C GLY A 86 9.17 -16.29 5.93
N TRP A 87 9.29 -15.32 5.04
CA TRP A 87 8.40 -15.08 3.90
C TRP A 87 8.12 -16.33 3.06
N TYR A 88 9.14 -16.96 2.52
CA TYR A 88 8.95 -18.10 1.63
C TYR A 88 8.22 -19.28 2.31
N LYS A 89 8.64 -19.63 3.51
CA LYS A 89 8.02 -20.72 4.26
C LYS A 89 6.61 -20.36 4.75
N GLY A 90 6.38 -19.11 5.11
CA GLY A 90 5.07 -18.63 5.53
C GLY A 90 4.04 -18.64 4.41
N CYS A 91 4.48 -18.56 3.16
CA CYS A 91 3.63 -18.61 1.98
C CYS A 91 3.44 -20.02 1.38
N LYS A 92 3.62 -21.07 2.18
CA LYS A 92 3.50 -22.48 1.71
C LYS A 92 2.14 -22.83 1.11
N GLU A 93 1.08 -22.14 1.50
CA GLU A 93 -0.28 -22.33 0.98
C GLU A 93 -0.54 -21.50 -0.30
N CYS A 94 0.40 -20.66 -0.72
CA CYS A 94 0.25 -19.88 -1.94
C CYS A 94 0.42 -20.78 -3.18
N TYR A 95 -0.41 -20.52 -4.20
CA TYR A 95 -0.39 -21.32 -5.45
C TYR A 95 0.98 -21.35 -6.15
N TRP A 96 1.83 -20.35 -5.95
CA TRP A 96 3.16 -20.24 -6.55
C TRP A 96 4.26 -20.96 -5.74
N TYR A 97 3.99 -21.39 -4.51
CA TYR A 97 4.98 -22.05 -3.67
C TYR A 97 5.50 -23.33 -4.33
N ASP A 98 6.80 -23.56 -4.25
CA ASP A 98 7.50 -24.73 -4.83
C ASP A 98 7.27 -24.98 -6.35
N ARG A 99 6.76 -23.99 -7.10
CA ARG A 99 6.55 -24.15 -8.55
C ARG A 99 7.82 -24.39 -9.35
N HIS A 100 9.00 -24.04 -8.82
CA HIS A 100 10.28 -24.40 -9.44
C HIS A 100 10.53 -25.93 -9.51
N LYS A 101 9.79 -26.73 -8.72
CA LYS A 101 9.82 -28.19 -8.71
C LYS A 101 8.79 -28.79 -9.67
N ALA A 102 7.94 -28.01 -10.28
CA ALA A 102 6.90 -28.49 -11.16
C ALA A 102 7.50 -29.04 -12.48
N LYS A 103 6.85 -30.06 -13.04
CA LYS A 103 7.27 -30.72 -14.30
C LYS A 103 7.29 -29.72 -15.49
N HIS A 104 6.44 -28.70 -15.46
CA HIS A 104 6.37 -27.66 -16.48
C HIS A 104 6.94 -26.36 -15.90
N ALA A 105 7.81 -25.69 -16.67
CA ALA A 105 8.47 -24.45 -16.27
C ALA A 105 7.47 -23.28 -16.26
N ILE A 106 6.76 -23.10 -15.14
CA ILE A 106 5.88 -21.95 -14.86
C ILE A 106 6.42 -21.17 -13.64
N TYR A 107 7.73 -21.00 -13.63
CA TYR A 107 8.44 -20.37 -12.52
C TYR A 107 9.16 -19.10 -12.99
N PHE A 108 8.87 -17.97 -12.33
CA PHE A 108 9.42 -16.65 -12.65
C PHE A 108 10.37 -16.10 -11.58
N GLY A 109 10.69 -16.87 -10.57
CA GLY A 109 11.43 -16.43 -9.40
C GLY A 109 10.54 -16.24 -8.17
N TYR A 110 11.17 -16.09 -7.04
CA TYR A 110 10.52 -15.80 -5.74
C TYR A 110 11.10 -14.50 -5.19
N TRP A 111 10.24 -13.46 -5.12
CA TRP A 111 10.65 -12.13 -4.73
C TRP A 111 9.65 -11.53 -3.75
N ALA A 112 10.16 -11.09 -2.60
CA ALA A 112 9.39 -10.38 -1.60
C ALA A 112 9.28 -8.88 -1.97
N PHE A 113 8.47 -8.57 -2.99
CA PHE A 113 8.30 -7.21 -3.52
C PHE A 113 7.80 -6.22 -2.48
N GLU A 114 7.06 -6.68 -1.49
CA GLU A 114 6.55 -5.87 -0.39
C GLU A 114 7.69 -5.35 0.48
N ALA A 115 8.76 -6.14 0.67
CA ALA A 115 9.95 -5.68 1.39
C ALA A 115 10.67 -4.55 0.65
N ALA A 116 10.76 -4.65 -0.69
CA ALA A 116 11.32 -3.59 -1.53
C ALA A 116 10.48 -2.32 -1.44
N LEU A 117 9.16 -2.45 -1.54
CA LEU A 117 8.24 -1.31 -1.44
C LEU A 117 8.39 -0.59 -0.09
N VAL A 118 8.39 -1.32 1.02
CA VAL A 118 8.57 -0.73 2.35
C VAL A 118 9.94 -0.07 2.48
N THR A 119 10.99 -0.72 1.98
CA THR A 119 12.34 -0.15 1.96
C THR A 119 12.37 1.21 1.24
N LEU A 120 11.76 1.28 0.07
CA LEU A 120 11.69 2.50 -0.72
C LEU A 120 10.87 3.59 -0.04
N LEU A 121 9.61 3.29 0.32
CA LEU A 121 8.66 4.26 0.88
C LEU A 121 9.06 4.83 2.24
N TYR A 122 9.88 4.10 2.99
CA TYR A 122 10.39 4.54 4.30
C TYR A 122 11.87 4.94 4.28
N GLU A 123 12.47 5.02 3.08
CA GLU A 123 13.86 5.45 2.86
C GLU A 123 14.83 4.71 3.79
N LEU A 124 14.71 3.37 3.82
CA LEU A 124 15.54 2.54 4.67
C LEU A 124 16.87 2.19 3.99
N ASP A 125 17.95 2.21 4.75
CA ASP A 125 19.19 1.58 4.34
C ASP A 125 19.02 0.06 4.35
N ASP A 126 19.18 -0.57 3.19
CA ASP A 126 19.01 -2.01 3.02
C ASP A 126 20.31 -2.82 3.14
N SER A 127 21.46 -2.17 3.42
CA SER A 127 22.77 -2.79 3.51
C SER A 127 22.79 -4.05 4.39
N SER A 128 21.97 -4.07 5.44
CA SER A 128 21.92 -5.15 6.42
C SER A 128 21.07 -6.36 6.00
N TYR A 129 20.27 -6.27 4.94
CA TYR A 129 19.41 -7.36 4.40
C TYR A 129 19.45 -7.43 2.86
N ARG A 130 20.23 -6.60 2.23
CA ARG A 130 20.33 -6.48 0.79
C ARG A 130 20.67 -7.82 0.09
N GLU A 131 21.52 -8.62 0.70
CA GLU A 131 21.95 -9.92 0.14
C GLU A 131 21.06 -11.09 0.60
N MET A 132 19.93 -10.82 1.24
CA MET A 132 18.99 -11.87 1.62
C MET A 132 18.27 -12.44 0.39
N ARG A 133 18.08 -13.76 0.37
CA ARG A 133 17.71 -14.57 -0.79
C ARG A 133 16.50 -14.10 -1.59
N TYR A 134 15.50 -13.53 -0.94
CA TYR A 134 14.25 -13.15 -1.60
C TYR A 134 14.07 -11.63 -1.73
N TYR A 135 15.08 -10.89 -1.35
CA TYR A 135 15.05 -9.43 -1.45
C TYR A 135 15.40 -8.98 -2.88
N PRO A 136 14.53 -8.25 -3.57
CA PRO A 136 14.75 -7.83 -4.94
C PRO A 136 15.59 -6.52 -4.99
N LYS A 137 16.86 -6.61 -4.62
CA LYS A 137 17.78 -5.47 -4.51
C LYS A 137 17.89 -4.63 -5.78
N ASP A 138 17.97 -5.31 -6.93
CA ASP A 138 18.15 -4.63 -8.22
C ASP A 138 16.92 -3.77 -8.57
N LEU A 139 15.74 -4.19 -8.13
CA LEU A 139 14.51 -3.41 -8.28
C LEU A 139 14.51 -2.17 -7.36
N VAL A 140 15.03 -2.30 -6.15
CA VAL A 140 15.19 -1.16 -5.22
C VAL A 140 16.21 -0.16 -5.76
N ASP A 141 17.32 -0.64 -6.33
CA ASP A 141 18.31 0.22 -6.98
C ASP A 141 17.69 0.96 -8.16
N TYR A 142 17.01 0.25 -9.03
CA TYR A 142 16.28 0.87 -10.14
C TYR A 142 15.34 1.98 -9.65
N ALA A 143 14.55 1.69 -8.63
CA ALA A 143 13.60 2.65 -8.09
C ALA A 143 14.29 3.89 -7.47
N ARG A 144 15.44 3.70 -6.81
CA ARG A 144 16.26 4.81 -6.27
C ARG A 144 16.89 5.65 -7.38
N ASP A 145 17.51 4.99 -8.38
CA ASP A 145 18.16 5.65 -9.49
C ASP A 145 17.20 6.47 -10.36
N ASN A 146 15.92 6.10 -10.36
CA ASN A 146 14.86 6.82 -11.08
C ASN A 146 14.06 7.78 -10.18
N GLY A 147 14.45 8.00 -8.94
CA GLY A 147 13.80 8.97 -8.04
C GLY A 147 12.35 8.62 -7.68
N ILE A 148 12.01 7.32 -7.65
CA ILE A 148 10.62 6.88 -7.44
C ILE A 148 10.13 7.21 -6.03
N ALA A 149 10.99 7.16 -5.03
CA ALA A 149 10.62 7.54 -3.67
C ALA A 149 10.26 9.02 -3.56
N GLU A 150 11.06 9.88 -4.17
CA GLU A 150 10.88 11.33 -4.21
C GLU A 150 9.62 11.70 -5.00
N LYS A 151 9.37 11.01 -6.10
CA LYS A 151 8.15 11.18 -6.89
C LYS A 151 6.91 10.87 -6.07
N TRP A 152 6.87 9.73 -5.36
CA TRP A 152 5.75 9.37 -4.52
C TRP A 152 5.59 10.30 -3.30
N GLN A 153 6.69 10.79 -2.75
CA GLN A 153 6.66 11.80 -1.70
C GLN A 153 6.10 13.13 -2.23
N ALA A 154 6.55 13.57 -3.40
CA ALA A 154 6.03 14.79 -4.05
C ALA A 154 4.54 14.65 -4.40
N LEU A 155 4.11 13.51 -4.94
CA LEU A 155 2.71 13.22 -5.19
C LEU A 155 1.89 13.24 -3.90
N ARG A 156 2.38 12.68 -2.81
CA ARG A 156 1.73 12.72 -1.51
C ARG A 156 1.57 14.15 -0.96
N VAL A 157 2.57 15.01 -1.18
CA VAL A 157 2.54 16.42 -0.76
C VAL A 157 1.66 17.26 -1.69
N ALA A 158 1.71 16.97 -3.00
CA ALA A 158 0.90 17.64 -4.02
C ALA A 158 -0.51 17.07 -4.13
N GLN A 159 -0.73 15.88 -3.61
CA GLN A 159 -2.07 15.27 -3.63
C GLN A 159 -3.04 16.14 -2.86
N HIS A 160 -4.05 16.53 -3.60
CA HIS A 160 -5.26 17.06 -3.05
C HIS A 160 -5.70 16.18 -1.86
N PRO A 161 -6.01 16.76 -0.70
CA PRO A 161 -6.48 15.96 0.43
C PRO A 161 -7.59 15.02 -0.02
N ILE A 162 -7.44 13.75 0.29
CA ILE A 162 -8.47 12.75 0.02
C ILE A 162 -9.27 12.55 1.29
N ALA A 163 -10.59 12.51 1.15
CA ALA A 163 -11.49 12.35 2.28
C ALA A 163 -12.56 11.28 1.99
N MET A 164 -12.88 10.51 3.01
CA MET A 164 -13.93 9.49 2.92
C MET A 164 -15.33 10.13 2.92
N PRO A 165 -16.33 9.46 2.33
CA PRO A 165 -17.72 9.91 2.40
C PRO A 165 -18.18 10.15 3.83
N GLY A 166 -18.88 11.24 4.07
CA GLY A 166 -19.37 11.62 5.39
C GLY A 166 -18.31 12.13 6.37
N SER A 167 -17.03 12.11 6.01
CA SER A 167 -15.97 12.71 6.83
C SER A 167 -16.04 14.25 6.79
N VAL A 168 -15.27 14.89 7.65
CA VAL A 168 -15.20 16.35 7.74
C VAL A 168 -14.09 16.86 6.84
N ALA A 169 -14.38 17.87 6.02
CA ALA A 169 -13.37 18.52 5.19
C ALA A 169 -12.32 19.19 6.09
N GLU A 170 -11.07 18.83 5.94
CA GLU A 170 -9.97 19.38 6.74
C GLU A 170 -9.50 20.75 6.25
N GLN A 171 -9.89 21.12 5.04
CA GLN A 171 -9.51 22.37 4.39
C GLN A 171 -10.67 22.91 3.54
N ASP A 172 -10.67 24.21 3.32
CA ASP A 172 -11.56 24.86 2.35
C ASP A 172 -11.18 24.43 0.92
N GLY A 173 -12.14 24.26 0.04
CA GLY A 173 -11.87 24.02 -1.38
C GLY A 173 -12.97 23.30 -2.13
N ASN A 174 -12.70 23.01 -3.39
CA ASN A 174 -13.55 22.17 -4.22
C ASN A 174 -13.16 20.72 -4.01
N TRP A 175 -14.14 19.89 -3.82
CA TRP A 175 -13.98 18.45 -3.63
C TRP A 175 -14.71 17.72 -4.75
N ARG A 176 -14.01 16.85 -5.46
CA ARG A 176 -14.56 16.05 -6.56
C ARG A 176 -14.66 14.58 -6.16
N CYS A 177 -15.79 13.97 -6.47
CA CYS A 177 -15.96 12.53 -6.32
C CYS A 177 -15.11 11.78 -7.36
N ASN A 178 -14.42 10.74 -6.92
CA ASN A 178 -13.57 9.93 -7.80
C ASN A 178 -14.35 9.08 -8.82
N LEU A 179 -15.66 8.87 -8.62
CA LEU A 179 -16.48 7.97 -9.44
C LEU A 179 -17.53 8.69 -10.29
N THR A 180 -18.06 9.83 -9.83
CA THR A 180 -19.20 10.49 -10.47
C THR A 180 -18.89 11.86 -11.04
N ASP A 181 -17.66 12.35 -10.91
CA ASP A 181 -17.28 13.75 -11.23
C ASP A 181 -18.10 14.82 -10.49
N GLU A 182 -18.92 14.47 -9.54
CA GLU A 182 -19.67 15.37 -8.69
C GLU A 182 -18.72 16.27 -7.91
N GLN A 183 -18.97 17.58 -7.91
CA GLN A 183 -18.11 18.57 -7.25
C GLN A 183 -18.86 19.32 -6.15
N TRP A 184 -18.18 19.52 -5.05
CA TRP A 184 -18.71 20.25 -3.89
C TRP A 184 -17.70 21.26 -3.39
N GLN A 185 -18.15 22.52 -3.27
CA GLN A 185 -17.36 23.55 -2.61
C GLN A 185 -17.64 23.52 -1.10
N LEU A 186 -16.66 23.15 -0.31
CA LEU A 186 -16.78 22.97 1.14
C LEU A 186 -15.81 23.87 1.89
N ARG A 187 -16.23 24.29 3.07
CA ARG A 187 -15.36 24.94 4.05
C ARG A 187 -14.83 23.91 5.02
N LYS A 188 -13.66 24.17 5.59
CA LYS A 188 -13.13 23.39 6.70
C LYS A 188 -14.19 23.20 7.78
N GLY A 189 -14.38 21.96 8.23
CA GLY A 189 -15.38 21.59 9.21
C GLY A 189 -16.72 21.17 8.62
N GLN A 190 -17.00 21.40 7.34
CA GLN A 190 -18.22 20.88 6.70
C GLN A 190 -18.07 19.38 6.37
N ARG A 191 -19.20 18.66 6.39
CA ARG A 191 -19.20 17.23 6.04
C ARG A 191 -19.28 17.03 4.54
N LEU A 192 -18.49 16.11 4.06
CA LEU A 192 -18.55 15.58 2.70
C LEU A 192 -19.80 14.70 2.53
N PRO A 193 -20.42 14.68 1.35
CA PRO A 193 -21.53 13.80 1.07
C PRO A 193 -21.19 12.34 1.38
N SER A 194 -22.11 11.64 2.03
CA SER A 194 -21.95 10.22 2.38
C SER A 194 -22.55 9.28 1.34
N GLN A 195 -23.40 9.80 0.45
CA GLN A 195 -24.04 9.03 -0.61
C GLN A 195 -23.99 9.82 -1.92
N THR A 196 -23.50 9.18 -2.93
CA THR A 196 -23.69 9.50 -4.33
C THR A 196 -24.36 8.29 -4.98
N HIS A 197 -25.02 8.46 -6.11
CA HIS A 197 -25.69 7.37 -6.83
C HIS A 197 -24.68 6.43 -7.49
N ILE A 198 -23.99 5.64 -6.68
CA ILE A 198 -22.99 4.66 -7.10
C ILE A 198 -23.44 3.26 -6.65
N ASN A 199 -22.89 2.24 -7.31
CA ASN A 199 -23.10 0.86 -6.89
C ASN A 199 -22.49 0.63 -5.51
N GLU A 200 -23.12 -0.20 -4.68
CA GLU A 200 -22.67 -0.52 -3.32
C GLU A 200 -21.24 -1.10 -3.27
N ASP A 201 -20.76 -1.65 -4.40
CA ASP A 201 -19.46 -2.28 -4.54
C ASP A 201 -18.32 -1.30 -4.93
N ASP A 202 -18.60 -0.03 -5.19
CA ASP A 202 -17.60 0.94 -5.62
C ASP A 202 -17.04 1.73 -4.45
N MET A 203 -15.69 1.80 -4.34
CA MET A 203 -15.04 2.63 -3.32
C MET A 203 -15.18 4.11 -3.70
N LEU A 204 -15.98 4.83 -2.92
CA LEU A 204 -16.15 6.26 -3.02
C LEU A 204 -15.11 6.99 -2.15
N PHE A 205 -14.46 7.99 -2.73
CA PHE A 205 -13.70 8.99 -1.98
C PHE A 205 -13.76 10.36 -2.67
N TRP A 206 -13.47 11.39 -1.91
CA TRP A 206 -13.45 12.77 -2.37
C TRP A 206 -12.02 13.26 -2.49
N VAL A 207 -11.70 13.89 -3.61
CA VAL A 207 -10.39 14.48 -3.87
C VAL A 207 -10.56 16.00 -3.89
N LYS A 208 -9.74 16.70 -3.10
CA LYS A 208 -9.71 18.17 -3.16
C LYS A 208 -8.95 18.61 -4.40
N GLU A 209 -9.55 19.47 -5.21
CA GLU A 209 -8.92 20.12 -6.35
C GLU A 209 -8.09 21.35 -5.95
#